data_a1cac36ea99abd12a3de6978a96efafc
#
_entry.id   a1cac36ea99abd12a3de6978a96efafc
#
_cell.length_a   1.000
_cell.length_b   1.000
_cell.length_c   1.000
_cell.angle_alpha   90.00
_cell.angle_beta   90.00
_cell.angle_gamma   90.00
#
_symmetry.space_group_name_H-M   'P 1'
#
loop_
_entity.id
_entity.type
_entity.pdbx_description
1 polymer ?
#
loop_
_entity_poly.entity_id
_entity_poly.type
_entity_poly.pdbx_seq_one_letter_code
_entity_poly.pdbx_strand_id
1 'polypeptide(L)'
;KKYISPGAWFSMVYPADWNEFEDGEGSFLFYNPNEWTGNFRISAYKGSATYGKEAVEQELKENTSATSVKIGPVSCAYSKEMFEEEGVYYTSHLWVTGMGDVAFECSFTVRKGEPVTEAENIIASLEVRRANQKYPAEIIPVRLSEIYQINEAYEWVSNTVKEYLKKDFQGQEEDIANMQQVMDSGNIGAKKKEAWLALGITLCAILANEVEGFEWRTLIDGNREAPVLVNVADGAMIDPMKLVWSKVKAGEACYLAEIYKNLLS
;
A
#
# COMPACT_ATOMS: atom_id res chain seq x y z
N LYS A 1 6.50 -6.49 -9.61
CA LYS A 1 6.36 -5.30 -8.71
C LYS A 1 6.94 -5.63 -7.34
N LYS A 2 7.57 -4.66 -6.68
CA LYS A 2 8.03 -4.80 -5.29
C LYS A 2 6.94 -4.33 -4.32
N TYR A 3 6.76 -5.08 -3.26
CA TYR A 3 5.93 -4.72 -2.12
C TYR A 3 6.80 -4.59 -0.86
N ILE A 4 6.53 -3.59 -0.04
CA ILE A 4 7.08 -3.43 1.29
C ILE A 4 5.88 -3.23 2.21
N SER A 5 5.75 -4.07 3.24
CA SER A 5 4.61 -4.02 4.16
C SER A 5 4.54 -2.69 4.92
N PRO A 6 3.36 -2.25 5.36
CA PRO A 6 3.24 -1.17 6.33
C PRO A 6 4.14 -1.40 7.55
N GLY A 7 4.81 -0.34 8.02
CA GLY A 7 5.84 -0.44 9.04
C GLY A 7 7.16 -1.04 8.56
N ALA A 8 7.29 -1.33 7.27
CA ALA A 8 8.49 -1.86 6.63
C ALA A 8 9.06 -3.13 7.28
N TRP A 9 8.19 -4.07 7.69
CA TRP A 9 8.61 -5.32 8.34
C TRP A 9 9.24 -6.30 7.37
N PHE A 10 8.68 -6.40 6.15
CA PHE A 10 9.17 -7.30 5.12
C PHE A 10 8.98 -6.70 3.73
N SER A 11 9.66 -7.28 2.77
CA SER A 11 9.42 -7.03 1.35
C SER A 11 9.26 -8.33 0.59
N MET A 12 8.61 -8.25 -0.56
CA MET A 12 8.45 -9.34 -1.51
C MET A 12 8.32 -8.80 -2.92
N VAL A 13 8.44 -9.68 -3.91
CA VAL A 13 8.20 -9.37 -5.33
C VAL A 13 6.98 -10.17 -5.79
N TYR A 14 6.02 -9.51 -6.43
CA TYR A 14 4.81 -10.12 -6.96
C TYR A 14 4.65 -9.80 -8.46
N PRO A 15 3.83 -10.54 -9.23
CA PRO A 15 3.67 -10.36 -10.67
C PRO A 15 3.28 -8.93 -11.06
N ALA A 16 3.76 -8.48 -12.23
CA ALA A 16 3.56 -7.10 -12.68
C ALA A 16 2.10 -6.74 -12.99
N ASP A 17 1.30 -7.72 -13.37
CA ASP A 17 -0.12 -7.63 -13.68
C ASP A 17 -1.05 -7.83 -12.47
N TRP A 18 -0.49 -8.20 -11.31
CA TRP A 18 -1.24 -8.33 -10.07
C TRP A 18 -1.33 -6.99 -9.33
N ASN A 19 -2.38 -6.85 -8.52
CA ASN A 19 -2.59 -5.73 -7.61
C ASN A 19 -2.83 -6.23 -6.18
N GLU A 20 -2.61 -5.33 -5.21
CA GLU A 20 -3.05 -5.50 -3.84
C GLU A 20 -4.55 -5.18 -3.74
N PHE A 21 -5.29 -6.00 -2.98
CA PHE A 21 -6.72 -5.83 -2.71
C PHE A 21 -7.00 -5.92 -1.22
N GLU A 22 -8.15 -5.38 -0.82
CA GLU A 22 -8.61 -5.46 0.56
C GLU A 22 -8.97 -6.90 0.92
N ASP A 23 -8.45 -7.37 2.06
CA ASP A 23 -8.71 -8.70 2.59
C ASP A 23 -9.66 -8.70 3.79
N GLY A 24 -9.80 -7.57 4.49
CA GLY A 24 -10.69 -7.41 5.65
C GLY A 24 -10.26 -8.14 6.93
N GLU A 25 -9.16 -8.90 6.91
CA GLU A 25 -8.74 -9.78 8.02
C GLU A 25 -7.33 -9.46 8.56
N GLY A 26 -6.77 -8.30 8.22
CA GLY A 26 -5.42 -7.91 8.67
C GLY A 26 -4.28 -8.64 7.94
N SER A 27 -4.57 -9.27 6.82
CA SER A 27 -3.63 -9.83 5.87
C SER A 27 -3.57 -9.00 4.59
N PHE A 28 -2.61 -9.32 3.71
CA PHE A 28 -2.44 -8.66 2.41
C PHE A 28 -2.81 -9.64 1.30
N LEU A 29 -3.73 -9.24 0.43
CA LEU A 29 -4.25 -10.06 -0.66
C LEU A 29 -3.79 -9.52 -2.01
N PHE A 30 -3.32 -10.40 -2.89
CA PHE A 30 -2.84 -10.08 -4.23
C PHE A 30 -3.42 -11.04 -5.26
N TYR A 31 -3.89 -10.53 -6.39
CA TYR A 31 -4.28 -11.33 -7.54
C TYR A 31 -4.29 -10.49 -8.83
N ASN A 32 -4.42 -11.15 -9.98
CA ASN A 32 -4.60 -10.50 -11.27
C ASN A 32 -6.06 -10.12 -11.47
N PRO A 33 -6.41 -8.81 -11.54
CA PRO A 33 -7.80 -8.37 -11.74
C PRO A 33 -8.33 -8.62 -13.16
N ASN A 34 -7.46 -8.81 -14.15
CA ASN A 34 -7.85 -9.00 -15.54
C ASN A 34 -8.13 -10.47 -15.89
N GLU A 35 -7.36 -11.38 -15.28
CA GLU A 35 -7.50 -12.82 -15.46
C GLU A 35 -7.19 -13.53 -14.13
N TRP A 36 -8.23 -14.05 -13.48
CA TRP A 36 -8.05 -14.68 -12.19
C TRP A 36 -7.26 -16.01 -12.32
N THR A 37 -6.05 -16.01 -11.79
CA THR A 37 -5.11 -17.13 -11.77
C THR A 37 -4.81 -17.63 -10.36
N GLY A 38 -5.55 -17.16 -9.38
CA GLY A 38 -5.44 -17.47 -7.97
C GLY A 38 -5.35 -16.23 -7.09
N ASN A 39 -5.63 -16.43 -5.81
CA ASN A 39 -5.52 -15.39 -4.77
C ASN A 39 -4.36 -15.73 -3.85
N PHE A 40 -3.36 -14.85 -3.79
CA PHE A 40 -2.26 -14.96 -2.82
C PHE A 40 -2.52 -14.05 -1.63
N ARG A 41 -2.50 -14.64 -0.44
CA ARG A 41 -2.67 -13.95 0.83
C ARG A 41 -1.44 -14.15 1.70
N ILE A 42 -1.01 -13.11 2.38
CA ILE A 42 0.12 -13.17 3.31
C ILE A 42 -0.20 -12.41 4.59
N SER A 43 0.07 -13.06 5.73
CA SER A 43 0.08 -12.45 7.06
C SER A 43 1.47 -12.55 7.65
N ALA A 44 1.88 -11.54 8.41
CA ALA A 44 3.18 -11.50 9.07
C ALA A 44 3.01 -11.26 10.57
N TYR A 45 3.73 -12.04 11.36
CA TYR A 45 3.68 -12.01 12.83
C TYR A 45 5.09 -11.82 13.37
N LYS A 46 5.22 -11.01 14.43
CA LYS A 46 6.51 -10.74 15.07
C LYS A 46 6.55 -11.33 16.47
N GLY A 47 7.67 -11.96 16.81
CA GLY A 47 7.84 -12.63 18.10
C GLY A 47 9.28 -12.56 18.61
N SER A 48 9.72 -13.64 19.25
CA SER A 48 11.11 -13.81 19.72
C SER A 48 12.13 -13.83 18.58
N ALA A 49 13.40 -13.72 18.89
CA ALA A 49 14.46 -13.76 17.88
C ALA A 49 14.48 -15.03 17.00
N THR A 50 13.85 -16.12 17.46
CA THR A 50 13.76 -17.42 16.79
C THR A 50 12.33 -17.75 16.31
N TYR A 51 11.40 -16.82 16.48
CA TYR A 51 9.98 -17.04 16.25
C TYR A 51 9.65 -17.57 14.83
N GLY A 52 10.34 -17.06 13.82
CA GLY A 52 10.12 -17.55 12.45
C GLY A 52 10.41 -19.04 12.27
N LYS A 53 11.47 -19.55 12.91
CA LYS A 53 11.80 -20.98 12.90
C LYS A 53 10.82 -21.80 13.75
N GLU A 54 10.49 -21.29 14.94
CA GLU A 54 9.57 -21.92 15.89
C GLU A 54 8.18 -22.11 15.26
N ALA A 55 7.68 -21.12 14.50
CA ALA A 55 6.40 -21.21 13.82
C ALA A 55 6.36 -22.36 12.80
N VAL A 56 7.42 -22.56 12.02
CA VAL A 56 7.52 -23.68 11.06
C VAL A 56 7.55 -25.01 11.80
N GLU A 57 8.34 -25.14 12.85
CA GLU A 57 8.46 -26.35 13.66
C GLU A 57 7.12 -26.70 14.35
N GLN A 58 6.42 -25.69 14.84
CA GLN A 58 5.12 -25.85 15.47
C GLN A 58 4.07 -26.33 14.44
N GLU A 59 4.00 -25.71 13.26
CA GLU A 59 3.07 -26.12 12.21
C GLU A 59 3.32 -27.57 11.78
N LEU A 60 4.59 -27.98 11.59
CA LEU A 60 4.93 -29.38 11.25
C LEU A 60 4.57 -30.37 12.35
N LYS A 61 4.55 -29.93 13.60
CA LYS A 61 4.19 -30.79 14.75
C LYS A 61 2.68 -30.91 14.93
N GLU A 62 1.94 -29.83 14.76
CA GLU A 62 0.51 -29.75 15.05
C GLU A 62 -0.36 -30.15 13.87
N ASN A 63 0.05 -29.83 12.64
CA ASN A 63 -0.66 -30.15 11.42
C ASN A 63 -0.11 -31.44 10.79
N THR A 64 -0.81 -32.56 11.01
CA THR A 64 -0.40 -33.87 10.50
C THR A 64 -0.38 -33.99 8.97
N SER A 65 -1.02 -33.06 8.25
CA SER A 65 -0.97 -33.00 6.79
C SER A 65 0.16 -32.12 6.27
N ALA A 66 0.85 -31.37 7.16
CA ALA A 66 1.95 -30.52 6.77
C ALA A 66 3.22 -31.33 6.49
N THR A 67 3.93 -30.92 5.45
CA THR A 67 5.22 -31.47 5.05
C THR A 67 6.27 -30.36 4.96
N SER A 68 7.52 -30.71 5.27
CA SER A 68 8.63 -29.78 5.12
C SER A 68 9.00 -29.66 3.65
N VAL A 69 8.97 -28.43 3.12
CA VAL A 69 9.38 -28.10 1.75
C VAL A 69 10.38 -26.94 1.77
N LYS A 70 11.17 -26.84 0.69
CA LYS A 70 12.08 -25.72 0.49
C LYS A 70 11.70 -24.98 -0.79
N ILE A 71 11.46 -23.65 -0.66
CA ILE A 71 11.13 -22.77 -1.76
C ILE A 71 12.24 -21.72 -1.88
N GLY A 72 13.09 -21.85 -2.91
CA GLY A 72 14.30 -21.04 -3.01
C GLY A 72 15.17 -21.14 -1.74
N PRO A 73 15.48 -20.02 -1.08
CA PRO A 73 16.26 -20.02 0.16
C PRO A 73 15.41 -20.34 1.41
N VAL A 74 14.07 -20.42 1.30
CA VAL A 74 13.15 -20.42 2.43
C VAL A 74 12.69 -21.82 2.74
N SER A 75 12.69 -22.21 4.03
CA SER A 75 12.10 -23.47 4.51
C SER A 75 10.68 -23.23 4.99
N CYS A 76 9.74 -24.04 4.55
CA CYS A 76 8.33 -23.90 4.85
C CYS A 76 7.72 -25.22 5.39
N ALA A 77 6.72 -25.09 6.24
CA ALA A 77 5.73 -26.13 6.46
C ALA A 77 4.60 -25.95 5.45
N TYR A 78 4.37 -26.92 4.60
CA TYR A 78 3.40 -26.86 3.51
C TYR A 78 2.27 -27.86 3.73
N SER A 79 1.04 -27.40 3.56
CA SER A 79 -0.17 -28.22 3.50
C SER A 79 -1.12 -27.71 2.42
N LYS A 80 -2.11 -28.52 2.07
CA LYS A 80 -3.16 -28.12 1.13
C LYS A 80 -4.49 -28.74 1.49
N GLU A 81 -5.55 -28.03 1.16
CA GLU A 81 -6.93 -28.46 1.32
C GLU A 81 -7.70 -28.25 0.02
N MET A 82 -8.59 -29.19 -0.32
CA MET A 82 -9.49 -29.07 -1.45
C MET A 82 -10.90 -28.78 -0.98
N PHE A 83 -11.58 -27.90 -1.66
CA PHE A 83 -12.98 -27.57 -1.41
C PHE A 83 -13.74 -27.33 -2.72
N GLU A 84 -15.05 -27.34 -2.64
CA GLU A 84 -15.95 -27.05 -3.75
C GLU A 84 -16.77 -25.82 -3.42
N GLU A 85 -16.85 -24.91 -4.38
CA GLU A 85 -17.70 -23.73 -4.33
C GLU A 85 -18.43 -23.59 -5.67
N GLU A 86 -19.75 -23.52 -5.64
CA GLU A 86 -20.62 -23.38 -6.82
C GLU A 86 -20.32 -24.40 -7.95
N GLY A 87 -19.98 -25.63 -7.60
CA GLY A 87 -19.68 -26.72 -8.57
C GLY A 87 -18.26 -26.66 -9.14
N VAL A 88 -17.42 -25.75 -8.66
CA VAL A 88 -16.02 -25.65 -9.06
C VAL A 88 -15.13 -26.12 -7.92
N TYR A 89 -14.15 -26.97 -8.24
CA TYR A 89 -13.18 -27.47 -7.27
C TYR A 89 -11.96 -26.54 -7.21
N TYR A 90 -11.58 -26.20 -5.99
CA TYR A 90 -10.42 -25.36 -5.67
C TYR A 90 -9.45 -26.13 -4.78
N THR A 91 -8.20 -25.69 -4.82
CA THR A 91 -7.18 -26.10 -3.84
C THR A 91 -6.64 -24.85 -3.16
N SER A 92 -6.72 -24.83 -1.84
CA SER A 92 -6.04 -23.85 -1.00
C SER A 92 -4.72 -24.42 -0.53
N HIS A 93 -3.62 -23.82 -0.93
CA HIS A 93 -2.27 -24.14 -0.53
C HIS A 93 -1.86 -23.23 0.62
N LEU A 94 -1.23 -23.78 1.65
CA LEU A 94 -0.75 -23.03 2.81
C LEU A 94 0.75 -23.30 3.02
N TRP A 95 1.51 -22.22 3.20
CA TRP A 95 2.90 -22.27 3.62
C TRP A 95 3.08 -21.44 4.88
N VAL A 96 3.60 -22.06 5.92
CA VAL A 96 4.10 -21.35 7.10
C VAL A 96 5.61 -21.31 7.01
N THR A 97 6.17 -20.10 7.06
CA THR A 97 7.60 -19.88 6.98
C THR A 97 8.02 -18.76 7.92
N GLY A 98 9.31 -18.47 8.02
CA GLY A 98 9.78 -17.37 8.82
C GLY A 98 11.28 -17.18 8.80
N MET A 99 11.70 -15.98 9.19
CA MET A 99 13.09 -15.56 9.23
C MET A 99 13.31 -14.68 10.46
N GLY A 100 14.22 -15.10 11.34
CA GLY A 100 14.52 -14.37 12.58
C GLY A 100 13.26 -14.25 13.45
N ASP A 101 12.89 -13.04 13.78
CA ASP A 101 11.75 -12.69 14.64
C ASP A 101 10.39 -12.58 13.93
N VAL A 102 10.33 -12.86 12.62
CA VAL A 102 9.10 -12.76 11.82
C VAL A 102 8.69 -14.13 11.26
N ALA A 103 7.44 -14.51 11.51
CA ALA A 103 6.79 -15.64 10.86
C ALA A 103 5.78 -15.15 9.83
N PHE A 104 5.59 -15.93 8.77
CA PHE A 104 4.64 -15.68 7.70
C PHE A 104 3.70 -16.85 7.51
N GLU A 105 2.43 -16.55 7.35
CA GLU A 105 1.43 -17.46 6.81
C GLU A 105 1.08 -16.98 5.40
N CYS A 106 1.39 -17.82 4.41
CA CYS A 106 1.07 -17.56 3.02
C CYS A 106 0.05 -18.58 2.54
N SER A 107 -1.02 -18.13 1.93
CA SER A 107 -1.98 -19.01 1.26
C SER A 107 -2.16 -18.64 -0.20
N PHE A 108 -2.45 -19.66 -1.00
CA PHE A 108 -2.75 -19.46 -2.42
C PHE A 108 -3.92 -20.38 -2.81
N THR A 109 -5.01 -19.78 -3.19
CA THR A 109 -6.21 -20.49 -3.63
C THR A 109 -6.32 -20.43 -5.14
N VAL A 110 -6.35 -21.59 -5.78
CA VAL A 110 -6.46 -21.77 -7.24
C VAL A 110 -7.49 -22.82 -7.59
N ARG A 111 -7.91 -22.88 -8.85
CA ARG A 111 -8.68 -24.04 -9.34
C ARG A 111 -7.85 -25.31 -9.21
N LYS A 112 -8.53 -26.41 -8.94
CA LYS A 112 -7.89 -27.72 -8.82
C LYS A 112 -7.06 -28.04 -10.07
N GLY A 113 -5.78 -28.35 -9.85
CA GLY A 113 -4.84 -28.71 -10.91
C GLY A 113 -4.08 -27.53 -11.52
N GLU A 114 -4.43 -26.28 -11.18
CA GLU A 114 -3.65 -25.12 -11.61
C GLU A 114 -2.31 -25.02 -10.88
N PRO A 115 -1.27 -24.45 -11.53
CA PRO A 115 0.06 -24.32 -10.95
C PRO A 115 0.09 -23.31 -9.80
N VAL A 116 1.06 -23.51 -8.89
CA VAL A 116 1.32 -22.62 -7.74
C VAL A 116 2.61 -21.81 -7.91
N THR A 117 3.16 -21.81 -9.09
CA THR A 117 4.48 -21.20 -9.39
C THR A 117 4.58 -19.75 -8.99
N GLU A 118 3.51 -18.95 -9.20
CA GLU A 118 3.51 -17.54 -8.83
C GLU A 118 3.59 -17.36 -7.31
N ALA A 119 2.85 -18.15 -6.54
CA ALA A 119 2.94 -18.12 -5.09
C ALA A 119 4.33 -18.54 -4.58
N GLU A 120 4.92 -19.58 -5.16
CA GLU A 120 6.28 -20.02 -4.82
C GLU A 120 7.32 -18.95 -5.14
N ASN A 121 7.19 -18.25 -6.28
CA ASN A 121 8.07 -17.14 -6.65
C ASN A 121 7.96 -15.98 -5.65
N ILE A 122 6.75 -15.63 -5.22
CA ILE A 122 6.53 -14.61 -4.20
C ILE A 122 7.20 -15.01 -2.88
N ILE A 123 6.95 -16.24 -2.41
CA ILE A 123 7.54 -16.77 -1.17
C ILE A 123 9.06 -16.81 -1.24
N ALA A 124 9.64 -17.24 -2.38
CA ALA A 124 11.08 -17.26 -2.59
C ALA A 124 11.72 -15.86 -2.51
N SER A 125 10.95 -14.81 -2.79
CA SER A 125 11.40 -13.41 -2.77
C SER A 125 11.23 -12.71 -1.41
N LEU A 126 10.66 -13.38 -0.41
CA LEU A 126 10.43 -12.79 0.91
C LEU A 126 11.74 -12.40 1.58
N GLU A 127 11.79 -11.18 2.09
CA GLU A 127 12.90 -10.64 2.87
C GLU A 127 12.36 -9.93 4.11
N VAL A 128 12.90 -10.27 5.29
CA VAL A 128 12.61 -9.54 6.53
C VAL A 128 13.49 -8.29 6.59
N ARG A 129 12.86 -7.14 6.79
CA ARG A 129 13.56 -5.87 6.94
C ARG A 129 13.92 -5.64 8.42
N ARG A 130 15.16 -5.31 8.67
CA ARG A 130 15.68 -5.12 10.03
C ARG A 130 15.52 -3.66 10.46
N ALA A 131 14.90 -3.45 11.63
CA ALA A 131 14.68 -2.10 12.18
C ALA A 131 15.99 -1.30 12.38
N ASN A 132 17.10 -1.99 12.64
CA ASN A 132 18.39 -1.35 12.88
C ASN A 132 19.23 -1.17 11.60
N GLN A 133 18.72 -1.59 10.45
CA GLN A 133 19.39 -1.44 9.16
C GLN A 133 18.85 -0.21 8.44
N LYS A 134 19.76 0.66 7.99
CA LYS A 134 19.40 1.79 7.16
C LYS A 134 19.22 1.33 5.71
N TYR A 135 18.03 1.51 5.19
CA TYR A 135 17.72 1.28 3.78
C TYR A 135 17.70 2.62 3.04
N PRO A 136 18.09 2.66 1.75
CA PRO A 136 17.87 3.84 0.92
C PRO A 136 16.36 4.13 0.80
N ALA A 137 16.02 5.35 0.42
CA ALA A 137 14.64 5.67 0.08
C ALA A 137 14.17 4.83 -1.12
N GLU A 138 12.97 4.26 -1.01
CA GLU A 138 12.39 3.40 -2.04
C GLU A 138 11.01 3.94 -2.44
N ILE A 139 10.73 3.91 -3.74
CA ILE A 139 9.41 4.21 -4.30
C ILE A 139 8.86 2.91 -4.88
N ILE A 140 7.71 2.49 -4.37
CA ILE A 140 7.03 1.25 -4.75
C ILE A 140 5.63 1.56 -5.30
N PRO A 141 4.95 0.61 -5.95
CA PRO A 141 3.54 0.76 -6.29
C PRO A 141 2.73 1.19 -5.07
N VAL A 142 1.75 2.06 -5.27
CA VAL A 142 0.92 2.55 -4.17
C VAL A 142 0.22 1.38 -3.47
N ARG A 143 0.31 1.34 -2.13
CA ARG A 143 -0.36 0.32 -1.32
C ARG A 143 -1.78 0.76 -0.96
N LEU A 144 -2.61 -0.17 -0.55
CA LEU A 144 -3.97 0.14 -0.06
C LEU A 144 -3.98 1.13 1.10
N SER A 145 -3.01 1.03 2.01
CA SER A 145 -2.89 1.98 3.13
C SER A 145 -2.77 3.43 2.68
N GLU A 146 -2.00 3.69 1.62
CA GLU A 146 -1.87 5.03 1.06
C GLU A 146 -3.07 5.42 0.19
N ILE A 147 -3.69 4.46 -0.50
CA ILE A 147 -4.95 4.70 -1.23
C ILE A 147 -6.05 5.16 -0.27
N TYR A 148 -6.21 4.52 0.89
CA TYR A 148 -7.14 4.96 1.92
C TYR A 148 -6.81 6.36 2.44
N GLN A 149 -5.54 6.65 2.68
CA GLN A 149 -5.11 7.99 3.10
C GLN A 149 -5.44 9.06 2.05
N ILE A 150 -5.25 8.75 0.76
CA ILE A 150 -5.61 9.66 -0.34
C ILE A 150 -7.13 9.88 -0.38
N ASN A 151 -7.92 8.81 -0.26
CA ASN A 151 -9.37 8.89 -0.29
C ASN A 151 -9.93 9.66 0.91
N GLU A 152 -9.45 9.40 2.12
CA GLU A 152 -9.84 10.12 3.33
C GLU A 152 -9.52 11.62 3.24
N ALA A 153 -8.34 11.96 2.70
CA ALA A 153 -7.95 13.35 2.49
C ALA A 153 -8.89 14.05 1.49
N TYR A 154 -9.18 13.40 0.38
CA TYR A 154 -10.10 13.91 -0.64
C TYR A 154 -11.52 14.10 -0.09
N GLU A 155 -12.05 13.12 0.61
CA GLU A 155 -13.38 13.19 1.24
C GLU A 155 -13.45 14.31 2.26
N TRP A 156 -12.42 14.46 3.08
CA TRP A 156 -12.37 15.55 4.06
C TRP A 156 -12.42 16.92 3.40
N VAL A 157 -11.65 17.14 2.32
CA VAL A 157 -11.66 18.42 1.57
C VAL A 157 -13.02 18.64 0.91
N SER A 158 -13.57 17.63 0.24
CA SER A 158 -14.88 17.68 -0.41
C SER A 158 -16.00 18.07 0.59
N ASN A 159 -16.02 17.39 1.73
CA ASN A 159 -16.99 17.68 2.81
C ASN A 159 -16.81 19.08 3.39
N THR A 160 -15.56 19.52 3.56
CA THR A 160 -15.24 20.86 4.09
C THR A 160 -15.69 21.95 3.11
N VAL A 161 -15.45 21.80 1.81
CA VAL A 161 -15.95 22.73 0.78
C VAL A 161 -17.47 22.78 0.80
N LYS A 162 -18.15 21.64 0.87
CA LYS A 162 -19.61 21.57 0.93
C LYS A 162 -20.17 22.22 2.19
N GLU A 163 -19.54 21.99 3.33
CA GLU A 163 -19.99 22.54 4.63
C GLU A 163 -19.86 24.07 4.68
N TYR A 164 -18.68 24.61 4.30
CA TYR A 164 -18.38 26.04 4.45
C TYR A 164 -18.87 26.90 3.28
N LEU A 165 -18.78 26.38 2.05
CA LEU A 165 -19.08 27.15 0.86
C LEU A 165 -20.46 26.80 0.25
N LYS A 166 -21.10 25.71 0.69
CA LYS A 166 -22.34 25.17 0.11
C LYS A 166 -22.19 24.87 -1.40
N LYS A 167 -20.99 24.42 -1.80
CA LYS A 167 -20.65 24.04 -3.18
C LYS A 167 -20.35 22.56 -3.25
N ASP A 168 -20.64 21.95 -4.40
CA ASP A 168 -20.19 20.61 -4.72
C ASP A 168 -18.72 20.65 -5.10
N PHE A 169 -18.02 19.54 -4.85
CA PHE A 169 -16.60 19.35 -5.15
C PHE A 169 -16.46 18.19 -6.14
N GLN A 170 -15.91 18.47 -7.32
CA GLN A 170 -15.80 17.50 -8.42
C GLN A 170 -14.38 16.92 -8.54
N GLY A 171 -13.40 17.48 -7.85
CA GLY A 171 -11.99 17.09 -7.94
C GLY A 171 -11.34 17.55 -9.26
N GLN A 172 -11.75 18.71 -9.75
CA GLN A 172 -11.26 19.35 -10.98
C GLN A 172 -10.47 20.62 -10.67
N GLU A 173 -9.76 21.16 -11.66
CA GLU A 173 -8.94 22.36 -11.48
C GLU A 173 -9.74 23.55 -10.93
N GLU A 174 -11.00 23.71 -11.34
CA GLU A 174 -11.90 24.75 -10.86
C GLU A 174 -12.13 24.71 -9.34
N ASP A 175 -12.03 23.53 -8.72
CA ASP A 175 -12.18 23.36 -7.28
C ASP A 175 -11.01 23.91 -6.46
N ILE A 176 -9.87 24.16 -7.08
CA ILE A 176 -8.69 24.75 -6.42
C ILE A 176 -9.04 26.11 -5.80
N ALA A 177 -9.86 26.91 -6.49
CA ALA A 177 -10.34 28.18 -5.96
C ALA A 177 -11.24 28.01 -4.72
N ASN A 178 -12.06 26.95 -4.68
CA ASN A 178 -12.87 26.62 -3.51
C ASN A 178 -12.00 26.15 -2.33
N MET A 179 -10.98 25.34 -2.59
CA MET A 179 -9.99 24.94 -1.58
C MET A 179 -9.28 26.18 -0.99
N GLN A 180 -8.88 27.12 -1.83
CA GLN A 180 -8.24 28.37 -1.38
C GLN A 180 -9.19 29.19 -0.47
N GLN A 181 -10.47 29.31 -0.83
CA GLN A 181 -11.45 30.01 -0.01
C GLN A 181 -11.60 29.34 1.38
N VAL A 182 -11.59 28.03 1.46
CA VAL A 182 -11.60 27.30 2.74
C VAL A 182 -10.35 27.58 3.56
N MET A 183 -9.17 27.61 2.94
CA MET A 183 -7.93 28.00 3.61
C MET A 183 -7.98 29.41 4.17
N ASP A 184 -8.43 30.36 3.37
CA ASP A 184 -8.45 31.78 3.71
C ASP A 184 -9.56 32.14 4.73
N SER A 185 -10.53 31.26 4.93
CA SER A 185 -11.63 31.45 5.88
C SER A 185 -11.19 31.52 7.36
N GLY A 186 -9.96 31.06 7.65
CA GLY A 186 -9.44 30.97 9.03
C GLY A 186 -10.06 29.84 9.87
N ASN A 187 -10.94 29.02 9.29
CA ASN A 187 -11.59 27.91 9.99
C ASN A 187 -10.63 26.72 10.24
N ILE A 188 -9.54 26.63 9.48
CA ILE A 188 -8.50 25.64 9.69
C ILE A 188 -7.43 26.20 10.61
N GLY A 189 -7.38 25.71 11.85
CA GLY A 189 -6.33 26.13 12.79
C GLY A 189 -4.94 25.76 12.31
N ALA A 190 -3.96 26.65 12.47
CA ALA A 190 -2.58 26.44 12.03
C ALA A 190 -1.91 25.17 12.59
N LYS A 191 -2.41 24.64 13.71
CA LYS A 191 -1.93 23.42 14.36
C LYS A 191 -2.62 22.14 13.87
N LYS A 192 -3.66 22.24 13.04
CA LYS A 192 -4.37 21.08 12.47
C LYS A 192 -3.62 20.53 11.28
N LYS A 193 -2.44 19.94 11.53
CA LYS A 193 -1.53 19.42 10.52
C LYS A 193 -2.22 18.52 9.48
N GLU A 194 -3.09 17.62 9.93
CA GLU A 194 -3.80 16.64 9.08
C GLU A 194 -4.65 17.34 8.01
N ALA A 195 -5.30 18.44 8.37
CA ALA A 195 -6.10 19.24 7.44
C ALA A 195 -5.23 19.88 6.34
N TRP A 196 -4.06 20.40 6.69
CA TRP A 196 -3.13 20.98 5.74
C TRP A 196 -2.48 19.91 4.83
N LEU A 197 -2.22 18.72 5.38
CA LEU A 197 -1.76 17.57 4.59
C LEU A 197 -2.84 17.13 3.59
N ALA A 198 -4.10 17.09 4.02
CA ALA A 198 -5.23 16.71 3.17
C ALA A 198 -5.39 17.64 1.97
N LEU A 199 -5.19 18.94 2.15
CA LEU A 199 -5.20 19.92 1.04
C LEU A 199 -4.09 19.63 0.00
N GLY A 200 -2.89 19.31 0.46
CA GLY A 200 -1.78 18.94 -0.42
C GLY A 200 -2.03 17.65 -1.20
N ILE A 201 -2.57 16.62 -0.52
CA ILE A 201 -2.94 15.34 -1.15
C ILE A 201 -4.05 15.57 -2.19
N THR A 202 -5.09 16.34 -1.84
CA THR A 202 -6.21 16.61 -2.75
C THR A 202 -5.77 17.41 -3.97
N LEU A 203 -4.84 18.36 -3.82
CA LEU A 203 -4.27 19.09 -4.94
C LEU A 203 -3.55 18.14 -5.93
N CYS A 204 -2.80 17.15 -5.40
CA CYS A 204 -2.19 16.11 -6.22
C CYS A 204 -3.22 15.17 -6.84
N ALA A 205 -4.33 14.88 -6.14
CA ALA A 205 -5.41 14.07 -6.71
C ALA A 205 -6.09 14.78 -7.90
N ILE A 206 -6.31 16.08 -7.81
CA ILE A 206 -6.80 16.88 -8.95
C ILE A 206 -5.80 16.81 -10.10
N LEU A 207 -4.50 17.00 -9.86
CA LEU A 207 -3.47 16.89 -10.88
C LEU A 207 -3.47 15.53 -11.58
N ALA A 208 -3.56 14.44 -10.81
CA ALA A 208 -3.59 13.08 -11.35
C ALA A 208 -4.86 12.78 -12.16
N ASN A 209 -5.98 13.43 -11.82
CA ASN A 209 -7.24 13.27 -12.56
C ASN A 209 -7.27 14.07 -13.87
N GLU A 210 -6.69 15.27 -13.90
CA GLU A 210 -6.77 16.21 -15.01
C GLU A 210 -5.62 16.04 -16.03
N VAL A 211 -4.48 15.48 -15.57
CA VAL A 211 -3.25 15.40 -16.38
C VAL A 211 -2.77 13.96 -16.48
N GLU A 212 -2.71 13.45 -17.70
CA GLU A 212 -2.16 12.12 -17.96
C GLU A 212 -0.67 12.04 -17.61
N GLY A 213 -0.23 10.84 -17.24
CA GLY A 213 1.17 10.53 -16.97
C GLY A 213 1.60 10.71 -15.51
N PHE A 214 0.69 11.03 -14.61
CA PHE A 214 0.94 11.00 -13.17
C PHE A 214 0.37 9.73 -12.53
N GLU A 215 1.18 9.08 -11.69
CA GLU A 215 0.79 7.88 -10.96
C GLU A 215 1.07 8.03 -9.47
N TRP A 216 0.12 7.58 -8.64
CA TRP A 216 0.34 7.43 -7.23
C TRP A 216 1.31 6.29 -6.94
N ARG A 217 2.26 6.55 -6.04
CA ARG A 217 3.25 5.61 -5.53
C ARG A 217 3.34 5.73 -4.01
N THR A 218 3.99 4.78 -3.38
CA THR A 218 4.34 4.86 -1.95
C THR A 218 5.84 5.13 -1.82
N LEU A 219 6.18 6.20 -1.11
CA LEU A 219 7.56 6.48 -0.67
C LEU A 219 7.79 5.84 0.69
N ILE A 220 8.90 5.11 0.80
CA ILE A 220 9.40 4.57 2.07
C ILE A 220 10.80 5.14 2.27
N ASP A 221 10.96 6.00 3.28
CA ASP A 221 12.21 6.69 3.60
C ASP A 221 12.44 6.68 5.12
N GLY A 222 13.23 5.76 5.58
CA GLY A 222 13.41 5.49 7.00
C GLY A 222 12.10 5.04 7.65
N ASN A 223 11.62 5.83 8.62
CA ASN A 223 10.33 5.61 9.30
C ASN A 223 9.16 6.34 8.62
N ARG A 224 9.43 7.03 7.53
CA ARG A 224 8.41 7.76 6.79
C ARG A 224 7.84 6.88 5.69
N GLU A 225 6.53 6.72 5.71
CA GLU A 225 5.74 6.09 4.67
C GLU A 225 4.67 7.11 4.24
N ALA A 226 4.58 7.38 2.95
CA ALA A 226 3.67 8.42 2.46
C ALA A 226 3.29 8.19 1.00
N PRO A 227 2.07 8.57 0.60
CA PRO A 227 1.72 8.66 -0.81
C PRO A 227 2.53 9.78 -1.47
N VAL A 228 3.03 9.51 -2.66
CA VAL A 228 3.69 10.45 -3.54
C VAL A 228 3.13 10.35 -4.94
N LEU A 229 3.15 11.43 -5.68
CA LEU A 229 2.76 11.45 -7.07
C LEU A 229 4.02 11.46 -7.94
N VAL A 230 4.09 10.58 -8.94
CA VAL A 230 5.26 10.44 -9.81
C VAL A 230 4.85 10.70 -11.25
N ASN A 231 5.57 11.55 -11.94
CA ASN A 231 5.45 11.71 -13.38
C ASN A 231 6.14 10.51 -14.06
N VAL A 232 5.39 9.72 -14.80
CA VAL A 232 5.89 8.49 -15.44
C VAL A 232 6.91 8.79 -16.55
N ALA A 233 6.83 9.97 -17.17
CA ALA A 233 7.69 10.32 -18.30
C ALA A 233 9.15 10.57 -17.89
N ASP A 234 9.38 11.24 -16.77
CA ASP A 234 10.71 11.64 -16.31
C ASP A 234 11.08 11.13 -14.91
N GLY A 235 10.13 10.50 -14.22
CA GLY A 235 10.31 9.99 -12.86
C GLY A 235 10.33 11.08 -11.77
N ALA A 236 9.96 12.32 -12.11
CA ALA A 236 9.89 13.40 -11.13
C ALA A 236 8.84 13.07 -10.05
N MET A 237 9.24 13.23 -8.80
CA MET A 237 8.39 12.93 -7.65
C MET A 237 7.86 14.21 -7.01
N ILE A 238 6.56 14.26 -6.82
CA ILE A 238 5.86 15.29 -6.06
C ILE A 238 5.51 14.70 -4.70
N ASP A 239 5.89 15.41 -3.62
CA ASP A 239 5.56 15.04 -2.25
C ASP A 239 4.36 15.89 -1.77
N PRO A 240 3.13 15.34 -1.80
CA PRO A 240 1.93 16.11 -1.46
C PRO A 240 1.92 16.58 0.00
N MET A 241 2.62 15.85 0.89
CA MET A 241 2.73 16.20 2.30
C MET A 241 3.53 17.47 2.55
N LYS A 242 4.32 17.90 1.57
CA LYS A 242 5.15 19.12 1.67
C LYS A 242 4.52 20.35 1.01
N LEU A 243 3.63 20.16 0.05
CA LEU A 243 3.13 21.25 -0.80
C LEU A 243 2.49 22.40 -0.02
N VAL A 244 1.59 22.07 0.89
CA VAL A 244 0.83 23.05 1.68
C VAL A 244 1.41 23.19 3.08
N TRP A 245 1.57 22.06 3.77
CA TRP A 245 1.98 22.04 5.17
C TRP A 245 3.33 22.73 5.44
N SER A 246 4.34 22.55 4.57
CA SER A 246 5.63 23.19 4.78
C SER A 246 5.53 24.72 4.76
N LYS A 247 4.72 25.30 3.88
CA LYS A 247 4.47 26.74 3.80
C LYS A 247 3.71 27.26 5.02
N VAL A 248 2.62 26.60 5.37
CA VAL A 248 1.81 26.96 6.57
C VAL A 248 2.67 26.88 7.84
N LYS A 249 3.46 25.83 7.99
CA LYS A 249 4.36 25.65 9.13
C LYS A 249 5.42 26.75 9.22
N ALA A 250 5.92 27.22 8.07
CA ALA A 250 6.89 28.31 7.97
C ALA A 250 6.27 29.70 8.12
N GLY A 251 4.93 29.82 8.16
CA GLY A 251 4.22 31.11 8.16
C GLY A 251 4.29 31.82 6.80
N GLU A 252 4.53 31.09 5.74
CA GLU A 252 4.61 31.61 4.38
C GLU A 252 3.23 31.68 3.73
N ALA A 253 3.06 32.62 2.78
CA ALA A 253 1.87 32.65 1.95
C ALA A 253 1.75 31.35 1.13
N CYS A 254 0.54 30.82 1.04
CA CYS A 254 0.26 29.56 0.34
C CYS A 254 -0.90 29.76 -0.64
N TYR A 255 -0.57 29.86 -1.91
CA TYR A 255 -1.51 30.04 -3.01
C TYR A 255 -1.60 28.75 -3.81
N LEU A 256 -2.71 28.02 -3.69
CA LEU A 256 -2.89 26.69 -4.29
C LEU A 256 -2.82 26.73 -5.82
N ALA A 257 -3.39 27.77 -6.44
CA ALA A 257 -3.34 27.94 -7.90
C ALA A 257 -1.90 28.12 -8.43
N GLU A 258 -1.05 28.82 -7.69
CA GLU A 258 0.37 28.98 -8.05
C GLU A 258 1.12 27.66 -7.88
N ILE A 259 0.86 26.93 -6.77
CA ILE A 259 1.45 25.62 -6.55
C ILE A 259 1.06 24.69 -7.69
N TYR A 260 -0.24 24.59 -8.02
CA TYR A 260 -0.74 23.75 -9.09
C TYR A 260 -0.09 24.08 -10.45
N LYS A 261 -0.03 25.37 -10.81
CA LYS A 261 0.63 25.82 -12.05
C LYS A 261 2.11 25.43 -12.11
N ASN A 262 2.81 25.51 -10.98
CA ASN A 262 4.23 25.13 -10.92
C ASN A 262 4.43 23.60 -11.05
N LEU A 263 3.41 22.79 -10.69
CA LEU A 263 3.46 21.34 -10.88
C LEU A 263 3.23 20.92 -12.35
N LEU A 264 2.62 21.80 -13.16
CA LEU A 264 2.39 21.59 -14.60
C LEU A 264 3.60 21.99 -15.46
N SER A 265 4.57 22.74 -14.93
CA SER A 265 5.76 23.24 -15.64
C SER A 265 6.93 22.26 -15.55
#